data_f33770f1c4bcf96a2c3fefdf56db844d
#
_entry.id   f33770f1c4bcf96a2c3fefdf56db844d
#
_cell.length_a   1.000
_cell.length_b   1.000
_cell.length_c   1.000
_cell.angle_alpha   90.00
_cell.angle_beta   90.00
_cell.angle_gamma   90.00
#
_symmetry.space_group_name_H-M   'P 1'
#
loop_
_entity.id
_entity.type
_entity.pdbx_description
1 polymer ?
#
loop_
_entity_poly.entity_id
_entity_poly.type
_entity_poly.pdbx_seq_one_letter_code
_entity_poly.pdbx_strand_id
1 'polypeptide(L)'
;MPGKVISTANAEHYKWGGPKATDCDAWYLLNTPEINIIEELMPPGTAETRHHHVHARQFCLVLEGELTMELEYHEFTLRPGEGIEVSPGQVHMAMNRSKGMLRFVMTSQPPSHADRIEDPAK
;
A
#
# COMPACT_ATOMS: atom_id res chain seq x y z
N MET A 1 -5.61 -1.52 -30.06
CA MET A 1 -4.93 -0.56 -29.21
C MET A 1 -3.64 -1.13 -28.68
N PRO A 2 -2.50 -0.54 -28.98
CA PRO A 2 -1.24 -1.04 -28.45
C PRO A 2 -1.19 -0.94 -26.92
N GLY A 3 -0.47 -1.85 -26.32
CA GLY A 3 -0.21 -1.80 -24.90
C GLY A 3 0.67 -0.63 -24.52
N LYS A 4 0.74 -0.36 -23.24
CA LYS A 4 1.55 0.72 -22.69
C LYS A 4 2.43 0.18 -21.56
N VAL A 5 3.72 0.42 -21.65
CA VAL A 5 4.66 0.05 -20.60
C VAL A 5 4.67 1.14 -19.55
N ILE A 6 4.38 0.75 -18.30
CA ILE A 6 4.32 1.66 -17.16
C ILE A 6 5.33 1.21 -16.11
N SER A 7 6.04 2.17 -15.53
CA SER A 7 6.91 1.96 -14.38
C SER A 7 6.93 3.24 -13.56
N THR A 8 7.67 3.25 -12.47
CA THR A 8 7.84 4.46 -11.66
C THR A 8 8.52 5.59 -12.45
N ALA A 9 9.16 5.28 -13.59
CA ALA A 9 9.79 6.29 -14.43
C ALA A 9 8.78 7.17 -15.16
N ASN A 10 7.56 6.68 -15.42
CA ASN A 10 6.56 7.42 -16.19
C ASN A 10 5.16 7.41 -15.60
N ALA A 11 4.94 6.76 -14.47
CA ALA A 11 3.65 6.74 -13.81
C ALA A 11 3.40 8.04 -13.05
N GLU A 12 2.14 8.38 -12.86
CA GLU A 12 1.75 9.50 -12.01
C GLU A 12 2.20 9.24 -10.58
N HIS A 13 2.87 10.22 -9.97
CA HIS A 13 3.51 10.10 -8.65
C HIS A 13 2.81 10.98 -7.63
N TYR A 14 2.72 10.51 -6.37
CA TYR A 14 2.30 11.35 -5.27
C TYR A 14 3.02 10.94 -3.97
N LYS A 15 3.04 11.88 -3.01
CA LYS A 15 3.62 11.66 -1.68
C LYS A 15 2.52 11.32 -0.70
N TRP A 16 2.85 10.50 0.30
CA TRP A 16 1.88 10.09 1.30
C TRP A 16 2.58 9.62 2.58
N GLY A 17 1.80 9.51 3.66
CA GLY A 17 2.20 8.77 4.86
C GLY A 17 3.33 9.37 5.67
N GLY A 18 3.60 8.72 6.80
CA GLY A 18 4.62 9.12 7.74
C GLY A 18 4.22 10.35 8.56
N PRO A 19 5.05 10.76 9.52
CA PRO A 19 4.74 11.89 10.40
C PRO A 19 4.46 13.19 9.67
N LYS A 20 5.10 13.40 8.51
CA LYS A 20 4.94 14.62 7.72
C LYS A 20 3.92 14.48 6.61
N ALA A 21 3.28 13.31 6.47
CA ALA A 21 2.35 12.97 5.41
C ALA A 21 2.95 13.04 3.99
N THR A 22 4.26 13.21 3.89
CA THR A 22 4.99 13.29 2.61
C THR A 22 6.26 12.45 2.63
N ASP A 23 6.37 11.50 3.57
CA ASP A 23 7.61 10.73 3.74
C ASP A 23 7.71 9.56 2.77
N CYS A 24 6.58 9.08 2.26
CA CYS A 24 6.53 7.92 1.38
C CYS A 24 6.17 8.33 -0.04
N ASP A 25 6.51 7.48 -0.99
CA ASP A 25 6.21 7.72 -2.40
C ASP A 25 5.23 6.68 -2.93
N ALA A 26 4.42 7.08 -3.91
CA ALA A 26 3.50 6.19 -4.57
C ALA A 26 3.36 6.56 -6.05
N TRP A 27 3.16 5.56 -6.89
CA TRP A 27 3.00 5.72 -8.33
C TRP A 27 1.80 4.90 -8.79
N TYR A 28 0.89 5.53 -9.55
CA TYR A 28 -0.24 4.83 -10.16
C TYR A 28 0.24 4.05 -11.37
N LEU A 29 0.37 2.73 -11.24
CA LEU A 29 0.69 1.87 -12.38
C LEU A 29 -0.55 1.64 -13.24
N LEU A 30 -1.70 1.53 -12.60
CA LEU A 30 -3.01 1.42 -13.26
C LEU A 30 -4.03 2.14 -12.38
N ASN A 31 -4.86 2.99 -13.00
CA ASN A 31 -5.87 3.73 -12.27
C ASN A 31 -7.14 3.82 -13.12
N THR A 32 -8.11 2.96 -12.82
CA THR A 32 -9.40 2.89 -13.52
C THR A 32 -10.52 2.96 -12.50
N PRO A 33 -11.77 3.18 -12.93
CA PRO A 33 -12.89 3.16 -11.98
C PRO A 33 -13.11 1.83 -11.28
N GLU A 34 -12.64 0.72 -11.88
CA GLU A 34 -12.84 -0.63 -11.33
C GLU A 34 -11.71 -1.11 -10.46
N ILE A 35 -10.48 -0.66 -10.74
CA ILE A 35 -9.29 -1.21 -10.08
C ILE A 35 -8.16 -0.19 -10.13
N ASN A 36 -7.34 -0.13 -9.08
CA ASN A 36 -6.04 0.53 -9.20
C ASN A 36 -4.92 -0.37 -8.72
N ILE A 37 -3.74 -0.12 -9.28
CA ILE A 37 -2.50 -0.81 -8.91
C ILE A 37 -1.47 0.27 -8.65
N ILE A 38 -0.96 0.31 -7.42
CA ILE A 38 -0.08 1.39 -6.97
C ILE A 38 1.22 0.76 -6.48
N GLU A 39 2.34 1.24 -7.01
CA GLU A 39 3.66 0.88 -6.46
C GLU A 39 4.01 1.89 -5.39
N GLU A 40 4.47 1.42 -4.21
CA GLU A 40 4.70 2.28 -3.06
C GLU A 40 6.10 2.05 -2.51
N LEU A 41 6.69 3.13 -2.01
CA LEU A 41 8.04 3.14 -1.45
C LEU A 41 7.98 3.76 -0.07
N MET A 42 8.39 2.98 0.95
CA MET A 42 8.39 3.44 2.35
C MET A 42 9.81 3.43 2.91
N PRO A 43 10.35 4.60 3.25
CA PRO A 43 11.64 4.65 3.95
C PRO A 43 11.59 3.96 5.31
N PRO A 44 12.77 3.61 5.87
CA PRO A 44 12.83 3.04 7.22
C PRO A 44 12.09 3.90 8.25
N GLY A 45 11.35 3.25 9.15
CA GLY A 45 10.67 3.91 10.25
C GLY A 45 9.34 4.56 9.89
N THR A 46 8.84 4.39 8.69
CA THR A 46 7.55 4.97 8.29
C THR A 46 6.41 3.98 8.49
N ALA A 47 5.22 4.53 8.68
CA ALA A 47 4.00 3.74 8.82
C ALA A 47 2.82 4.57 8.31
N GLU A 48 1.81 3.89 7.77
CA GLU A 48 0.56 4.57 7.45
C GLU A 48 -0.34 4.61 8.69
N THR A 49 -1.41 5.41 8.62
CA THR A 49 -2.42 5.42 9.67
C THR A 49 -3.25 4.13 9.57
N ARG A 50 -3.54 3.52 10.73
CA ARG A 50 -4.40 2.33 10.77
C ARG A 50 -5.77 2.68 10.22
N HIS A 51 -6.31 1.84 9.33
CA HIS A 51 -7.55 2.14 8.62
C HIS A 51 -8.18 0.87 8.07
N HIS A 52 -9.42 1.00 7.56
CA HIS A 52 -10.06 -0.04 6.78
C HIS A 52 -10.77 0.57 5.58
N HIS A 53 -11.10 -0.27 4.62
CA HIS A 53 -11.88 0.10 3.45
C HIS A 53 -13.21 -0.64 3.49
N VAL A 54 -14.31 0.07 3.21
CA VAL A 54 -15.65 -0.52 3.30
C VAL A 54 -15.88 -1.53 2.18
N HIS A 55 -15.45 -1.20 0.97
CA HIS A 55 -15.72 -2.01 -0.22
C HIS A 55 -14.48 -2.62 -0.85
N ALA A 56 -13.34 -1.94 -0.77
CA ALA A 56 -12.15 -2.37 -1.48
C ALA A 56 -11.54 -3.62 -0.87
N ARG A 57 -11.27 -4.60 -1.73
CA ARG A 57 -10.39 -5.73 -1.44
C ARG A 57 -9.01 -5.38 -1.96
N GLN A 58 -8.00 -5.65 -1.18
CA GLN A 58 -6.63 -5.31 -1.56
C GLN A 58 -5.74 -6.54 -1.54
N PHE A 59 -4.73 -6.53 -2.39
CA PHE A 59 -3.63 -7.49 -2.32
C PHE A 59 -2.32 -6.75 -2.37
N CYS A 60 -1.47 -6.99 -1.37
CA CYS A 60 -0.17 -6.35 -1.25
C CYS A 60 0.92 -7.36 -1.59
N LEU A 61 1.81 -7.02 -2.52
CA LEU A 61 2.92 -7.88 -2.92
C LEU A 61 4.24 -7.13 -2.72
N VAL A 62 5.14 -7.69 -1.92
CA VAL A 62 6.43 -7.07 -1.63
C VAL A 62 7.41 -7.31 -2.78
N LEU A 63 8.06 -6.25 -3.26
CA LEU A 63 9.07 -6.31 -4.30
C LEU A 63 10.48 -6.24 -3.73
N GLU A 64 10.69 -5.41 -2.70
CA GLU A 64 12.02 -5.16 -2.13
C GLU A 64 11.86 -4.80 -0.66
N GLY A 65 12.78 -5.28 0.18
CA GLY A 65 12.77 -4.94 1.59
C GLY A 65 11.85 -5.85 2.40
N GLU A 66 11.40 -5.35 3.54
CA GLU A 66 10.59 -6.13 4.47
C GLU A 66 9.41 -5.29 4.94
N LEU A 67 8.22 -5.81 4.75
CA LEU A 67 6.98 -5.16 5.18
C LEU A 67 6.48 -5.79 6.47
N THR A 68 6.14 -4.96 7.45
CA THR A 68 5.33 -5.40 8.58
C THR A 68 3.90 -4.94 8.32
N MET A 69 3.00 -5.90 8.13
CA MET A 69 1.58 -5.61 7.95
C MET A 69 0.84 -5.99 9.21
N GLU A 70 0.19 -5.00 9.84
CA GLU A 70 -0.75 -5.28 10.91
C GLU A 70 -2.12 -5.49 10.28
N LEU A 71 -2.71 -6.65 10.51
CA LEU A 71 -4.03 -7.01 9.98
C LEU A 71 -4.88 -7.52 11.13
N GLU A 72 -5.99 -6.84 11.42
CA GLU A 72 -6.85 -7.15 12.55
C GLU A 72 -6.03 -7.29 13.84
N TYR A 73 -5.09 -6.36 14.02
CA TYR A 73 -4.20 -6.24 15.19
C TYR A 73 -3.21 -7.40 15.36
N HIS A 74 -3.03 -8.23 14.33
CA HIS A 74 -1.98 -9.25 14.27
C HIS A 74 -0.92 -8.82 13.26
N GLU A 75 0.35 -9.03 13.58
CA GLU A 75 1.45 -8.61 12.71
C GLU A 75 1.96 -9.75 11.85
N PHE A 76 2.19 -9.44 10.59
CA PHE A 76 2.77 -10.35 9.61
C PHE A 76 4.00 -9.68 9.01
N THR A 77 5.07 -10.44 8.85
CA THR A 77 6.28 -9.97 8.19
C THR A 77 6.35 -10.58 6.81
N LEU A 78 6.44 -9.72 5.79
CA LEU A 78 6.48 -10.14 4.39
C LEU A 78 7.81 -9.75 3.77
N ARG A 79 8.38 -10.66 2.98
CA ARG A 79 9.64 -10.48 2.26
C ARG A 79 9.37 -10.48 0.76
N PRO A 80 10.37 -10.12 -0.07
CA PRO A 80 10.16 -10.04 -1.52
C PRO A 80 9.54 -11.32 -2.09
N GLY A 81 8.51 -11.14 -2.91
CA GLY A 81 7.75 -12.24 -3.50
C GLY A 81 6.60 -12.74 -2.66
N GLU A 82 6.46 -12.25 -1.43
CA GLU A 82 5.35 -12.63 -0.55
C GLU A 82 4.28 -11.56 -0.57
N GLY A 83 3.03 -11.97 -0.42
CA GLY A 83 1.90 -11.05 -0.41
C GLY A 83 0.87 -11.41 0.63
N ILE A 84 -0.06 -10.47 0.86
CA ILE A 84 -1.15 -10.66 1.81
C ILE A 84 -2.41 -10.01 1.25
N GLU A 85 -3.54 -10.69 1.43
CA GLU A 85 -4.85 -10.16 1.08
C GLU A 85 -5.43 -9.40 2.26
N VAL A 86 -6.04 -8.24 1.96
CA VAL A 86 -6.82 -7.48 2.94
C VAL A 86 -8.25 -7.45 2.42
N SER A 87 -9.16 -8.11 3.15
CA SER A 87 -10.57 -8.15 2.77
C SER A 87 -11.28 -6.87 3.16
N PRO A 88 -12.41 -6.54 2.50
CA PRO A 88 -13.19 -5.38 2.91
C PRO A 88 -13.51 -5.41 4.40
N GLY A 89 -13.38 -4.28 5.06
CA GLY A 89 -13.66 -4.14 6.49
C GLY A 89 -12.52 -4.51 7.42
N GLN A 90 -11.47 -5.16 6.95
CA GLN A 90 -10.36 -5.53 7.83
C GLN A 90 -9.48 -4.32 8.15
N VAL A 91 -9.32 -4.06 9.43
CA VAL A 91 -8.46 -2.98 9.93
C VAL A 91 -7.00 -3.36 9.72
N HIS A 92 -6.23 -2.48 9.09
CA HIS A 92 -4.84 -2.79 8.76
C HIS A 92 -3.94 -1.56 8.77
N MET A 93 -2.63 -1.82 8.81
CA MET A 93 -1.63 -0.77 8.80
C MET A 93 -0.31 -1.34 8.27
N ALA A 94 0.21 -0.74 7.18
CA ALA A 94 1.51 -1.10 6.63
C ALA A 94 2.60 -0.30 7.32
N MET A 95 3.72 -0.97 7.65
CA MET A 95 4.83 -0.35 8.34
C MET A 95 6.16 -0.84 7.79
N ASN A 96 7.15 0.04 7.77
CA ASN A 96 8.53 -0.36 7.51
C ASN A 96 9.35 -0.21 8.79
N ARG A 97 9.52 -1.31 9.50
CA ARG A 97 10.32 -1.35 10.73
C ARG A 97 11.76 -1.76 10.47
N SER A 98 12.11 -2.03 9.21
CA SER A 98 13.47 -2.47 8.85
C SER A 98 14.39 -1.27 8.70
N LYS A 99 15.67 -1.55 8.41
CA LYS A 99 16.68 -0.50 8.21
C LYS A 99 16.85 -0.12 6.74
N GLY A 100 16.19 -0.84 5.84
CA GLY A 100 16.26 -0.59 4.40
C GLY A 100 14.97 -0.03 3.85
N MET A 101 15.00 0.34 2.58
CA MET A 101 13.80 0.80 1.87
C MET A 101 12.87 -0.37 1.63
N LEU A 102 11.57 -0.10 1.72
CA LEU A 102 10.53 -1.07 1.41
C LEU A 102 9.80 -0.63 0.14
N ARG A 103 9.66 -1.57 -0.81
CA ARG A 103 8.92 -1.33 -2.05
C ARG A 103 7.91 -2.44 -2.24
N PHE A 104 6.66 -2.08 -2.47
CA PHE A 104 5.59 -3.08 -2.67
C PHE A 104 4.55 -2.54 -3.65
N VAL A 105 3.70 -3.45 -4.14
CA VAL A 105 2.58 -3.12 -5.02
C VAL A 105 1.30 -3.43 -4.29
N MET A 106 0.37 -2.46 -4.29
CA MET A 106 -0.96 -2.61 -3.70
C MET A 106 -1.98 -2.58 -4.82
N THR A 107 -2.73 -3.66 -4.98
CA THR A 107 -3.86 -3.75 -5.91
C THR A 107 -5.15 -3.59 -5.10
N SER A 108 -6.04 -2.71 -5.55
CA SER A 108 -7.31 -2.46 -4.88
C SER A 108 -8.46 -2.56 -5.87
N GLN A 109 -9.52 -3.30 -5.51
CA GLN A 109 -10.73 -3.47 -6.31
C GLN A 109 -11.95 -3.38 -5.39
N PRO A 110 -12.81 -2.36 -5.56
CA PRO A 110 -12.61 -1.15 -6.35
C PRO A 110 -11.49 -0.27 -5.76
N PRO A 111 -11.15 0.84 -6.43
CA PRO A 111 -10.13 1.76 -5.89
C PRO A 111 -10.45 2.19 -4.46
N SER A 112 -9.39 2.28 -3.63
CA SER A 112 -9.53 2.37 -2.19
C SER A 112 -9.58 3.79 -1.63
N HIS A 113 -9.14 4.80 -2.38
CA HIS A 113 -8.96 6.14 -1.83
C HIS A 113 -10.27 6.79 -1.38
N ALA A 114 -11.38 6.49 -2.06
CA ALA A 114 -12.67 7.10 -1.76
C ALA A 114 -13.44 6.36 -0.66
N ASP A 115 -12.97 5.21 -0.19
CA ASP A 115 -13.71 4.43 0.81
C ASP A 115 -12.88 4.10 2.06
N ARG A 116 -11.85 4.91 2.32
CA ARG A 116 -10.94 4.74 3.45
C ARG A 116 -11.52 5.36 4.72
N ILE A 117 -11.56 4.57 5.80
CA ILE A 117 -11.97 5.03 7.12
C ILE A 117 -10.82 4.79 8.08
N GLU A 118 -10.35 5.84 8.75
CA GLU A 118 -9.22 5.73 9.66
C GLU A 118 -9.64 5.21 11.02
N ASP A 119 -8.82 4.32 11.57
CA ASP A 119 -9.02 3.67 12.86
C ASP A 119 -7.76 3.87 13.71
N PRO A 120 -7.43 5.12 14.13
CA PRO A 120 -6.12 5.40 14.75
C PRO A 120 -5.94 4.79 16.12
N ALA A 121 -7.02 4.52 16.85
CA ALA A 121 -6.95 3.95 18.18
C ALA A 121 -7.31 2.47 18.16
N LYS A 122 -6.65 1.70 19.02
CA LYS A 122 -7.01 0.30 19.22
C LYS A 122 -8.25 0.20 20.08
#